data_26ae27fb7f3b15b06bc1777c66ded4a7
#
_entry.id   26ae27fb7f3b15b06bc1777c66ded4a7
#
_cell.length_a   1.000
_cell.length_b   1.000
_cell.length_c   1.000
_cell.angle_alpha   90.00
_cell.angle_beta   90.00
_cell.angle_gamma   90.00
#
_symmetry.space_group_name_H-M   'P 1'
#
loop_
_entity.id
_entity.type
_entity.pdbx_description
1 polymer ?
#
loop_
_entity_poly.entity_id
_entity_poly.type
_entity_poly.pdbx_seq_one_letter_code
_entity_poly.pdbx_strand_id
1 'polypeptide(L)'
;MRIVIEGCDGTGKTSVAKILADHYGCDVVHMTGDDPKDFDFYWQSLRKNNVVYDRNVLGELVYPYVFDRKKHLKDEQSDGIISFYKHKGVHFFVLTANEGICKARLMMRGNEDQRILSNIPYILAKFKALAFEYNIPEINTSQRSADRVAKEIIKVIEEKENKK
;
A
#
# COMPACT_ATOMS: atom_id res chain seq x y z
N MET A 1 5.43 -5.15 -15.51
CA MET A 1 5.64 -4.56 -14.17
C MET A 1 4.35 -4.65 -13.35
N ARG A 2 4.43 -5.01 -12.07
CA ARG A 2 3.32 -4.99 -11.10
C ARG A 2 3.85 -4.49 -9.77
N ILE A 3 3.28 -3.40 -9.26
CA ILE A 3 3.73 -2.76 -8.01
C ILE A 3 2.51 -2.56 -7.11
N VAL A 4 2.66 -2.80 -5.82
CA VAL A 4 1.65 -2.53 -4.79
C VAL A 4 2.23 -1.54 -3.79
N ILE A 5 1.54 -0.43 -3.60
CA ILE A 5 1.87 0.60 -2.62
C ILE A 5 0.82 0.60 -1.51
N GLU A 6 1.25 0.23 -0.32
CA GLU A 6 0.42 0.16 0.89
C GLU A 6 0.87 1.16 1.96
N GLY A 7 0.10 1.33 3.00
CA GLY A 7 0.43 2.20 4.12
C GLY A 7 -0.74 3.04 4.62
N CYS A 8 -0.53 3.76 5.71
CA CYS A 8 -1.51 4.63 6.35
C CYS A 8 -1.98 5.76 5.42
N ASP A 9 -3.16 6.28 5.69
CA ASP A 9 -3.64 7.50 5.04
C ASP A 9 -2.72 8.68 5.39
N GLY A 10 -2.51 9.58 4.43
CA GLY A 10 -1.56 10.70 4.57
C GLY A 10 -0.09 10.35 4.30
N THR A 11 0.28 9.10 4.01
CA THR A 11 1.68 8.72 3.67
C THR A 11 2.10 9.05 2.24
N GLY A 12 1.18 9.51 1.39
CA GLY A 12 1.51 9.94 0.01
C GLY A 12 1.45 8.84 -1.05
N LYS A 13 0.81 7.71 -0.76
CA LYS A 13 0.66 6.56 -1.68
C LYS A 13 0.26 6.96 -3.10
N THR A 14 -0.84 7.69 -3.23
CA THR A 14 -1.41 8.07 -4.54
C THR A 14 -0.43 8.90 -5.37
N SER A 15 0.29 9.84 -4.75
CA SER A 15 1.28 10.66 -5.46
C SER A 15 2.47 9.80 -5.94
N VAL A 16 2.95 8.90 -5.08
CA VAL A 16 4.05 7.98 -5.42
C VAL A 16 3.61 6.99 -6.49
N ALA A 17 2.39 6.42 -6.37
CA ALA A 17 1.87 5.48 -7.36
C ALA A 17 1.78 6.08 -8.77
N LYS A 18 1.35 7.35 -8.88
CA LYS A 18 1.31 8.07 -10.17
C LYS A 18 2.70 8.20 -10.79
N ILE A 19 3.70 8.62 -10.01
CA ILE A 19 5.08 8.80 -10.52
C ILE A 19 5.67 7.45 -10.95
N LEU A 20 5.42 6.38 -10.20
CA LEU A 20 5.87 5.04 -10.58
C LEU A 20 5.17 4.54 -11.84
N ALA A 21 3.87 4.80 -11.97
CA ALA A 21 3.10 4.45 -13.15
C ALA A 21 3.63 5.16 -14.41
N ASP A 22 3.87 6.46 -14.31
CA ASP A 22 4.47 7.26 -15.39
C ASP A 22 5.86 6.72 -15.78
N HIS A 23 6.70 6.39 -14.80
CA HIS A 23 8.06 5.88 -15.04
C HIS A 23 8.06 4.52 -15.76
N TYR A 24 7.17 3.60 -15.38
CA TYR A 24 7.13 2.24 -15.93
C TYR A 24 6.12 2.04 -17.07
N GLY A 25 5.40 3.08 -17.48
CA GLY A 25 4.32 2.96 -18.47
C GLY A 25 3.17 2.07 -17.98
N CYS A 26 2.78 2.22 -16.72
CA CYS A 26 1.77 1.41 -16.06
C CYS A 26 0.47 2.20 -15.84
N ASP A 27 -0.65 1.48 -15.72
CA ASP A 27 -1.90 2.05 -15.19
C ASP A 27 -1.85 2.16 -13.66
N VAL A 28 -2.54 3.15 -13.10
CA VAL A 28 -2.80 3.23 -11.65
C VAL A 28 -4.18 2.66 -11.36
N VAL A 29 -4.25 1.70 -10.45
CA VAL A 29 -5.51 1.18 -9.91
C VAL A 29 -5.59 1.55 -8.43
N HIS A 30 -6.54 2.42 -8.10
CA HIS A 30 -6.82 2.81 -6.72
C HIS A 30 -7.91 1.90 -6.16
N MET A 31 -7.58 1.10 -5.13
CA MET A 31 -8.57 0.29 -4.43
C MET A 31 -9.22 1.08 -3.31
N THR A 32 -10.54 1.09 -3.29
CA THR A 32 -11.38 1.89 -2.39
C THR A 32 -12.09 1.03 -1.33
N GLY A 33 -12.83 1.67 -0.42
CA GLY A 33 -13.70 1.01 0.55
C GLY A 33 -14.83 0.21 -0.09
N ASP A 34 -15.28 0.61 -1.27
CA ASP A 34 -16.46 0.07 -1.97
C ASP A 34 -16.15 -1.16 -2.84
N ASP A 35 -14.88 -1.48 -3.04
CA ASP A 35 -14.49 -2.69 -3.79
C ASP A 35 -14.91 -3.96 -3.06
N PRO A 36 -15.20 -5.07 -3.78
CA PRO A 36 -15.66 -6.33 -3.20
C PRO A 36 -14.70 -6.91 -2.17
N LYS A 37 -13.38 -6.81 -2.40
CA LYS A 37 -12.31 -7.25 -1.50
C LYS A 37 -12.37 -8.71 -1.06
N ASP A 38 -13.13 -9.54 -1.76
CA ASP A 38 -13.12 -10.98 -1.57
C ASP A 38 -11.90 -11.63 -2.23
N PHE A 39 -11.79 -12.94 -2.06
CA PHE A 39 -10.67 -13.70 -2.62
C PHE A 39 -10.59 -13.58 -4.15
N ASP A 40 -11.72 -13.68 -4.83
CA ASP A 40 -11.78 -13.63 -6.30
C ASP A 40 -11.38 -12.25 -6.84
N PHE A 41 -11.75 -11.17 -6.16
CA PHE A 41 -11.35 -9.82 -6.51
C PHE A 41 -9.81 -9.66 -6.52
N TYR A 42 -9.15 -10.08 -5.42
CA TYR A 42 -7.69 -10.01 -5.35
C TYR A 42 -7.01 -10.98 -6.34
N TRP A 43 -7.57 -12.18 -6.51
CA TRP A 43 -7.07 -13.15 -7.47
C TRP A 43 -7.14 -12.63 -8.91
N GLN A 44 -8.24 -11.98 -9.28
CA GLN A 44 -8.40 -11.37 -10.60
C GLN A 44 -7.48 -10.17 -10.82
N SER A 45 -7.17 -9.40 -9.77
CA SER A 45 -6.25 -8.27 -9.88
C SER A 45 -4.86 -8.69 -10.38
N LEU A 46 -4.43 -9.92 -10.07
CA LEU A 46 -3.16 -10.48 -10.56
C LEU A 46 -3.08 -10.71 -12.07
N ARG A 47 -4.22 -10.75 -12.75
CA ARG A 47 -4.27 -10.92 -14.21
C ARG A 47 -3.87 -9.63 -14.95
N LYS A 48 -3.92 -8.49 -14.27
CA LYS A 48 -3.46 -7.23 -14.85
C LYS A 48 -1.94 -7.18 -14.85
N ASN A 49 -1.37 -6.84 -15.99
CA ASN A 49 0.04 -6.51 -16.15
C ASN A 49 0.18 -4.98 -16.27
N ASN A 50 1.38 -4.48 -16.08
CA ASN A 50 1.69 -3.05 -16.17
C ASN A 50 0.75 -2.20 -15.32
N VAL A 51 0.77 -2.47 -14.01
CA VAL A 51 -0.13 -1.82 -13.06
C VAL A 51 0.59 -1.44 -11.76
N VAL A 52 0.27 -0.27 -11.25
CA VAL A 52 0.60 0.17 -9.89
C VAL A 52 -0.70 0.24 -9.09
N TYR A 53 -0.81 -0.59 -8.06
CA TYR A 53 -1.93 -0.56 -7.13
C TYR A 53 -1.66 0.44 -6.01
N ASP A 54 -2.53 1.44 -5.89
CA ASP A 54 -2.65 2.31 -4.71
C ASP A 54 -3.63 1.67 -3.75
N ARG A 55 -3.11 0.97 -2.76
CA ARG A 55 -3.74 0.01 -1.83
C ARG A 55 -4.02 -1.36 -2.48
N ASN A 56 -3.98 -2.39 -1.64
CA ASN A 56 -4.30 -3.77 -2.02
C ASN A 56 -4.66 -4.58 -0.74
N VAL A 57 -4.28 -5.84 -0.68
CA VAL A 57 -4.66 -6.83 0.33
C VAL A 57 -4.23 -6.51 1.76
N LEU A 58 -3.11 -5.79 2.00
CA LEU A 58 -2.67 -5.46 3.37
C LEU A 58 -3.69 -4.58 4.11
N GLY A 59 -4.42 -3.74 3.38
CA GLY A 59 -5.50 -2.94 3.96
C GLY A 59 -6.58 -3.77 4.63
N GLU A 60 -6.84 -5.02 4.18
CA GLU A 60 -7.82 -5.92 4.79
C GLU A 60 -7.35 -6.48 6.15
N LEU A 61 -6.06 -6.42 6.44
CA LEU A 61 -5.50 -6.80 7.75
C LEU A 61 -5.45 -5.62 8.73
N VAL A 62 -5.76 -4.40 8.28
CA VAL A 62 -5.67 -3.15 9.08
C VAL A 62 -7.03 -2.50 9.30
N TYR A 63 -7.70 -2.12 8.23
CA TYR A 63 -8.89 -1.26 8.29
C TYR A 63 -10.17 -1.89 8.85
N PRO A 64 -10.41 -3.21 8.83
CA PRO A 64 -11.57 -3.78 9.49
C PRO A 64 -11.69 -3.39 10.98
N TYR A 65 -10.57 -3.30 11.68
CA TYR A 65 -10.55 -2.85 13.08
C TYR A 65 -10.87 -1.35 13.23
N VAL A 66 -10.38 -0.52 12.30
CA VAL A 66 -10.58 0.93 12.33
C VAL A 66 -12.03 1.30 12.08
N PHE A 67 -12.69 0.57 11.19
CA PHE A 67 -14.07 0.83 10.78
C PHE A 67 -15.10 -0.06 11.47
N ASP A 68 -14.67 -0.89 12.43
CA ASP A 68 -15.53 -1.85 13.12
C ASP A 68 -16.38 -2.67 12.13
N ARG A 69 -15.74 -3.24 11.13
CA ARG A 69 -16.38 -4.04 10.10
C ARG A 69 -15.81 -5.45 10.02
N LYS A 70 -16.62 -6.37 9.53
CA LYS A 70 -16.16 -7.73 9.24
C LYS A 70 -15.05 -7.72 8.19
N LYS A 71 -14.03 -8.57 8.36
CA LYS A 71 -13.03 -8.85 7.33
C LYS A 71 -13.68 -9.53 6.12
N HIS A 72 -13.30 -9.15 4.93
CA HIS A 72 -13.72 -9.82 3.69
C HIS A 72 -12.92 -11.10 3.43
N LEU A 73 -11.67 -11.15 3.94
CA LEU A 73 -10.79 -12.30 3.85
C LEU A 73 -10.51 -12.89 5.24
N LYS A 74 -10.35 -14.19 5.29
CA LYS A 74 -9.71 -14.86 6.44
C LYS A 74 -8.21 -14.57 6.40
N ASP A 75 -7.55 -14.69 7.54
CA ASP A 75 -6.11 -14.39 7.64
C ASP A 75 -5.29 -15.32 6.70
N GLU A 76 -5.62 -16.61 6.66
CA GLU A 76 -4.95 -17.59 5.78
C GLU A 76 -5.15 -17.27 4.28
N GLN A 77 -6.29 -16.67 3.92
CA GLN A 77 -6.53 -16.22 2.54
C GLN A 77 -5.67 -15.01 2.20
N SER A 78 -5.53 -14.06 3.13
CA SER A 78 -4.65 -12.90 2.96
C SER A 78 -3.19 -13.33 2.81
N ASP A 79 -2.73 -14.24 3.66
CA ASP A 79 -1.37 -14.82 3.61
C ASP A 79 -1.11 -15.51 2.27
N GLY A 80 -2.07 -16.31 1.82
CA GLY A 80 -1.99 -17.00 0.53
C GLY A 80 -1.90 -16.03 -0.65
N ILE A 81 -2.71 -14.96 -0.65
CA ILE A 81 -2.68 -13.92 -1.68
C ILE A 81 -1.33 -13.20 -1.68
N ILE A 82 -0.85 -12.72 -0.52
CA ILE A 82 0.42 -12.00 -0.40
C ILE A 82 1.59 -12.88 -0.89
N SER A 83 1.64 -14.13 -0.43
CA SER A 83 2.67 -15.09 -0.82
C SER A 83 2.65 -15.36 -2.33
N PHE A 84 1.47 -15.53 -2.90
CA PHE A 84 1.30 -15.77 -4.33
C PHE A 84 1.70 -14.54 -5.15
N TYR A 85 1.33 -13.34 -4.73
CA TYR A 85 1.74 -12.09 -5.37
C TYR A 85 3.26 -11.97 -5.43
N LYS A 86 3.93 -12.24 -4.31
CA LYS A 86 5.41 -12.23 -4.24
C LYS A 86 6.03 -13.28 -5.16
N HIS A 87 5.47 -14.50 -5.17
CA HIS A 87 5.92 -15.56 -6.08
C HIS A 87 5.76 -15.15 -7.56
N LYS A 88 4.73 -14.40 -7.90
CA LYS A 88 4.48 -13.85 -9.24
C LYS A 88 5.29 -12.59 -9.57
N GLY A 89 6.23 -12.20 -8.72
CA GLY A 89 7.11 -11.07 -8.96
C GLY A 89 6.43 -9.71 -8.79
N VAL A 90 5.35 -9.62 -8.00
CA VAL A 90 4.77 -8.34 -7.62
C VAL A 90 5.67 -7.66 -6.59
N HIS A 91 6.01 -6.40 -6.85
CA HIS A 91 6.82 -5.59 -5.94
C HIS A 91 5.91 -4.89 -4.93
N PHE A 92 6.04 -5.25 -3.65
CA PHE A 92 5.32 -4.60 -2.56
C PHE A 92 6.19 -3.56 -1.87
N PHE A 93 5.57 -2.43 -1.47
CA PHE A 93 6.15 -1.41 -0.62
C PHE A 93 5.12 -0.90 0.39
N VAL A 94 5.56 -0.68 1.61
CA VAL A 94 4.76 -0.03 2.65
C VAL A 94 5.32 1.38 2.88
N LEU A 95 4.49 2.39 2.65
CA LEU A 95 4.84 3.78 2.94
C LEU A 95 4.43 4.13 4.37
N THR A 96 5.37 4.71 5.10
CA THR A 96 5.14 5.21 6.46
C THR A 96 5.46 6.69 6.56
N ALA A 97 5.01 7.34 7.62
CA ALA A 97 5.37 8.70 7.98
C ALA A 97 5.15 8.93 9.48
N ASN A 98 5.63 10.06 10.01
CA ASN A 98 5.29 10.49 11.37
C ASN A 98 3.79 10.78 11.46
N GLU A 99 3.19 10.44 12.60
CA GLU A 99 1.77 10.62 12.87
C GLU A 99 1.29 12.06 12.57
N GLY A 100 1.99 13.06 13.11
CA GLY A 100 1.65 14.47 12.90
C GLY A 100 1.66 14.89 11.44
N ILE A 101 2.57 14.32 10.64
CA ILE A 101 2.63 14.57 9.19
C ILE A 101 1.45 13.93 8.47
N CYS A 102 1.07 12.71 8.83
CA CYS A 102 -0.11 12.05 8.27
C CYS A 102 -1.37 12.87 8.56
N LYS A 103 -1.57 13.29 9.81
CA LYS A 103 -2.69 14.13 10.24
C LYS A 103 -2.74 15.44 9.47
N ALA A 104 -1.62 16.17 9.44
CA ALA A 104 -1.54 17.45 8.72
C ALA A 104 -1.89 17.30 7.23
N ARG A 105 -1.35 16.29 6.56
CA ARG A 105 -1.63 16.03 5.14
C ARG A 105 -3.10 15.68 4.89
N LEU A 106 -3.74 14.95 5.80
CA LEU A 106 -5.17 14.61 5.67
C LEU A 106 -6.04 15.85 5.88
N MET A 107 -5.79 16.63 6.90
CA MET A 107 -6.52 17.88 7.16
C MET A 107 -6.38 18.88 6.00
N MET A 108 -5.19 19.04 5.44
CA MET A 108 -4.97 19.90 4.26
C MET A 108 -5.75 19.46 3.01
N ARG A 109 -6.16 18.20 2.94
CA ARG A 109 -7.01 17.65 1.85
C ARG A 109 -8.50 17.70 2.17
N GLY A 110 -8.90 18.27 3.29
CA GLY A 110 -10.29 18.28 3.76
C GLY A 110 -10.80 16.92 4.22
N ASN A 111 -9.91 15.97 4.50
CA ASN A 111 -10.31 14.68 5.06
C ASN A 111 -10.29 14.77 6.60
N GLU A 112 -11.48 14.85 7.17
CA GLU A 112 -11.70 14.99 8.61
C GLU A 112 -12.37 13.74 9.23
N ASP A 113 -12.30 12.58 8.58
CA ASP A 113 -12.83 11.34 9.16
C ASP A 113 -12.12 11.03 10.49
N GLN A 114 -12.86 11.26 11.60
CA GLN A 114 -12.32 11.10 12.94
C GLN A 114 -11.90 9.66 13.25
N ARG A 115 -12.51 8.68 12.62
CA ARG A 115 -12.11 7.26 12.76
C ARG A 115 -10.71 7.02 12.22
N ILE A 116 -10.38 7.66 11.08
CA ILE A 116 -9.02 7.60 10.53
C ILE A 116 -8.07 8.42 11.40
N LEU A 117 -8.40 9.70 11.66
CA LEU A 117 -7.51 10.61 12.37
C LEU A 117 -7.12 10.13 13.77
N SER A 118 -8.07 9.56 14.53
CA SER A 118 -7.81 9.01 15.86
C SER A 118 -7.05 7.67 15.84
N ASN A 119 -7.12 6.92 14.75
CA ASN A 119 -6.47 5.62 14.62
C ASN A 119 -5.15 5.64 13.83
N ILE A 120 -4.64 6.81 13.41
CA ILE A 120 -3.36 6.91 12.67
C ILE A 120 -2.22 6.18 13.39
N PRO A 121 -2.00 6.31 14.71
CA PRO A 121 -0.92 5.59 15.39
C PRO A 121 -1.07 4.07 15.26
N TYR A 122 -2.28 3.56 15.45
CA TYR A 122 -2.59 2.13 15.27
C TYR A 122 -2.35 1.67 13.83
N ILE A 123 -2.86 2.43 12.84
CA ILE A 123 -2.72 2.09 11.42
C ILE A 123 -1.25 2.04 11.02
N LEU A 124 -0.45 3.05 11.43
CA LEU A 124 0.99 3.10 11.16
C LEU A 124 1.73 1.92 11.79
N ALA A 125 1.46 1.63 13.06
CA ALA A 125 2.07 0.50 13.77
C ALA A 125 1.73 -0.84 13.10
N LYS A 126 0.47 -1.02 12.70
CA LYS A 126 0.00 -2.25 12.06
C LYS A 126 0.64 -2.45 10.69
N PHE A 127 0.71 -1.42 9.84
CA PHE A 127 1.41 -1.52 8.56
C PHE A 127 2.90 -1.81 8.71
N LYS A 128 3.58 -1.23 9.71
CA LYS A 128 4.98 -1.56 10.02
C LYS A 128 5.15 -3.02 10.43
N ALA A 129 4.27 -3.51 11.30
CA ALA A 129 4.29 -4.91 11.71
C ALA A 129 4.11 -5.86 10.52
N LEU A 130 3.14 -5.57 9.64
CA LEU A 130 2.92 -6.35 8.42
C LEU A 130 4.11 -6.26 7.44
N ALA A 131 4.73 -5.10 7.30
CA ALA A 131 5.93 -4.94 6.48
C ALA A 131 7.06 -5.85 6.96
N PHE A 132 7.28 -5.90 8.28
CA PHE A 132 8.26 -6.79 8.90
C PHE A 132 7.89 -8.27 8.70
N GLU A 133 6.66 -8.65 9.05
CA GLU A 133 6.15 -10.03 8.98
C GLU A 133 6.27 -10.62 7.56
N TYR A 134 5.87 -9.84 6.57
CA TYR A 134 5.93 -10.28 5.17
C TYR A 134 7.23 -9.92 4.46
N ASN A 135 8.25 -9.41 5.15
CA ASN A 135 9.50 -8.96 4.55
C ASN A 135 9.26 -8.05 3.31
N ILE A 136 8.47 -6.99 3.54
CA ILE A 136 8.14 -5.95 2.56
C ILE A 136 8.96 -4.71 2.89
N PRO A 137 9.64 -4.07 1.91
CA PRO A 137 10.36 -2.82 2.13
C PRO A 137 9.45 -1.72 2.69
N GLU A 138 9.85 -1.12 3.82
CA GLU A 138 9.24 0.06 4.41
C GLU A 138 9.98 1.31 3.94
N ILE A 139 9.24 2.31 3.47
CA ILE A 139 9.79 3.60 3.00
C ILE A 139 9.16 4.73 3.80
N ASN A 140 9.98 5.48 4.54
CA ASN A 140 9.52 6.64 5.30
C ASN A 140 9.41 7.88 4.40
N THR A 141 8.25 8.52 4.41
CA THR A 141 7.92 9.68 3.56
C THR A 141 7.86 11.00 4.31
N SER A 142 8.23 11.05 5.62
CA SER A 142 7.95 12.17 6.52
C SER A 142 8.45 13.53 6.01
N GLN A 143 9.67 13.61 5.54
CA GLN A 143 10.30 14.86 5.09
C GLN A 143 10.79 14.75 3.65
N ARG A 144 10.03 14.03 2.83
CA ARG A 144 10.43 13.70 1.46
C ARG A 144 9.33 14.02 0.47
N SER A 145 9.73 14.52 -0.69
CA SER A 145 8.80 14.65 -1.82
C SER A 145 8.43 13.27 -2.39
N ALA A 146 7.29 13.19 -3.05
CA ALA A 146 6.86 11.97 -3.72
C ALA A 146 7.89 11.48 -4.75
N ASP A 147 8.56 12.40 -5.46
CA ASP A 147 9.62 12.08 -6.43
C ASP A 147 10.83 11.39 -5.78
N ARG A 148 11.26 11.86 -4.59
CA ARG A 148 12.38 11.22 -3.87
C ARG A 148 12.01 9.83 -3.39
N VAL A 149 10.78 9.65 -2.93
CA VAL A 149 10.26 8.34 -2.51
C VAL A 149 10.15 7.39 -3.70
N ALA A 150 9.60 7.86 -4.82
CA ALA A 150 9.49 7.06 -6.04
C ALA A 150 10.87 6.64 -6.58
N LYS A 151 11.86 7.55 -6.60
CA LYS A 151 13.24 7.23 -7.01
C LYS A 151 13.88 6.13 -6.15
N GLU A 152 13.64 6.14 -4.84
CA GLU A 152 14.13 5.07 -3.96
C GLU A 152 13.45 3.73 -4.29
N ILE A 153 12.14 3.73 -4.50
CA ILE A 153 11.39 2.53 -4.90
C ILE A 153 11.91 1.97 -6.23
N ILE A 154 12.11 2.83 -7.22
CA ILE A 154 12.68 2.45 -8.54
C ILE A 154 14.03 1.76 -8.33
N LYS A 155 14.92 2.38 -7.58
CA LYS A 155 16.24 1.80 -7.27
C LYS A 155 16.13 0.42 -6.64
N VAL A 156 15.24 0.24 -5.65
CA VAL A 156 15.03 -1.06 -5.00
C VAL A 156 14.51 -2.12 -5.98
N ILE A 157 13.64 -1.73 -6.91
CA ILE A 157 13.12 -2.63 -7.95
C ILE A 157 14.26 -3.05 -8.88
N GLU A 158 15.01 -2.10 -9.43
CA GLU A 158 16.14 -2.34 -10.35
C GLU A 158 17.21 -3.23 -9.72
N GLU A 159 17.57 -2.99 -8.45
CA GLU A 159 18.53 -3.83 -7.72
C GLU A 159 18.03 -5.28 -7.54
N LYS A 160 16.73 -5.50 -7.39
CA LYS A 160 16.14 -6.84 -7.30
C LYS A 160 16.08 -7.54 -8.66
N GLU A 161 15.81 -6.81 -9.72
CA GLU A 161 15.74 -7.37 -11.07
C GLU A 161 17.13 -7.72 -11.61
N ASN A 162 18.15 -6.93 -11.29
CA ASN A 162 19.54 -7.21 -11.68
C ASN A 162 20.19 -8.39 -10.92
N LYS A 163 19.56 -8.91 -9.87
CA LYS A 163 20.03 -10.08 -9.10
C LYS A 163 19.37 -11.41 -9.50
N LYS A 164 18.46 -11.36 -10.46
CA LYS A 164 17.79 -12.56 -11.01
C LYS A 164 18.52 -13.06 -12.23
#